data_a85732358011918477b85cb5a20dc104
#
_entry.id   a85732358011918477b85cb5a20dc104
#
_cell.length_a   1.000
_cell.length_b   1.000
_cell.length_c   1.000
_cell.angle_alpha   90.00
_cell.angle_beta   90.00
_cell.angle_gamma   90.00
#
_symmetry.space_group_name_H-M   'P 1'
#
loop_
_entity.id
_entity.type
_entity.pdbx_description
1 polymer ?
#
loop_
_entity_poly.entity_id
_entity_poly.type
_entity_poly.pdbx_seq_one_letter_code
_entity_poly.pdbx_strand_id
1 'polypeptide(L)'
;MSRWCVSLALSLCLLGWTAQGWAQSFQAQLDKVHEDISNWQMPEAREGLDKLAAEGHEDDPHVLFARGYYEFYKGDYKQSLALIDQAMVSAPADDKQGMGSLRKQVEVAYEVTKNYKEFYSPDKRFLIRVEPGKDEVLVPYAFETLEGAYQHISKLLGHEPPTPILIEMYPTAATLAKVSPLTEEDIKNSGTIALCKYNRLMFTSPKALLKGYSWRDTVAHEFTHLAITQRSNNTVPIWMHEGLAKYLEQLWQEGRDPSMLPSSENMLSKGVKDDKLITFEQMHPSMAKLPTQEATSLAFAEVYTVMEYLEKQKGRGAFAQLLTLMRQGKGPEKAMEELLGVPFSAFQRQWLAYLKARPSRAFDEEFVNVERLRFYDDKPGSELLDIGKKEARDLVHLGELLQARDRYGAAVVEYQKARTLIGDHNPILQTRLGKSLIVLKRYQEAVDVLVKSLDYYPNYFETYALLGEALWMLGRKEEAEEALVDALGINPFDPKPHELLAQIYERDGRVEQAEQSRRFARMVGR
;
A
#
# COMPACT_ATOMS: atom_id res chain seq x y z
N MET A 1 -20.29 -76.64 -14.52
CA MET A 1 -20.82 -75.37 -13.96
C MET A 1 -19.82 -74.82 -12.97
N SER A 2 -19.29 -73.65 -13.15
CA SER A 2 -18.45 -72.86 -12.22
C SER A 2 -17.02 -72.47 -12.71
N ARG A 3 -16.92 -71.82 -13.84
CA ARG A 3 -15.67 -71.06 -14.14
C ARG A 3 -15.95 -69.67 -14.74
N TRP A 4 -17.22 -69.28 -14.93
CA TRP A 4 -17.59 -68.01 -15.54
C TRP A 4 -18.07 -66.93 -14.55
N CYS A 5 -18.41 -67.29 -13.29
CA CYS A 5 -18.88 -66.29 -12.31
C CYS A 5 -17.75 -65.58 -11.53
N VAL A 6 -16.52 -66.11 -11.53
CA VAL A 6 -15.40 -65.49 -10.79
C VAL A 6 -14.77 -64.35 -11.59
N SER A 7 -14.82 -64.41 -12.94
CA SER A 7 -14.20 -63.37 -13.80
C SER A 7 -15.03 -62.07 -13.84
N LEU A 8 -16.37 -62.13 -13.69
CA LEU A 8 -17.24 -60.94 -13.67
C LEU A 8 -17.14 -60.17 -12.36
N ALA A 9 -17.00 -60.91 -11.22
CA ALA A 9 -16.86 -60.27 -9.93
C ALA A 9 -15.52 -59.55 -9.72
N LEU A 10 -14.42 -60.12 -10.28
CA LEU A 10 -13.10 -59.52 -10.26
C LEU A 10 -13.02 -58.29 -11.19
N SER A 11 -13.71 -58.29 -12.36
CA SER A 11 -13.76 -57.15 -13.26
C SER A 11 -14.57 -55.98 -12.69
N LEU A 12 -15.69 -56.26 -11.97
CA LEU A 12 -16.48 -55.26 -11.26
C LEU A 12 -15.74 -54.64 -10.07
N CYS A 13 -14.97 -55.45 -9.30
CA CYS A 13 -14.16 -54.94 -8.22
C CYS A 13 -12.98 -54.09 -8.73
N LEU A 14 -12.33 -54.51 -9.83
CA LEU A 14 -11.25 -53.74 -10.46
C LEU A 14 -11.75 -52.41 -11.05
N LEU A 15 -12.95 -52.38 -11.64
CA LEU A 15 -13.58 -51.18 -12.15
C LEU A 15 -14.01 -50.24 -11.03
N GLY A 16 -14.49 -50.75 -9.90
CA GLY A 16 -14.81 -49.95 -8.71
C GLY A 16 -13.56 -49.35 -8.05
N TRP A 17 -12.47 -50.09 -7.97
CA TRP A 17 -11.19 -49.61 -7.44
C TRP A 17 -10.52 -48.59 -8.37
N THR A 18 -10.59 -48.76 -9.67
CA THR A 18 -10.12 -47.80 -10.64
C THR A 18 -10.97 -46.52 -10.62
N ALA A 19 -12.29 -46.61 -10.56
CA ALA A 19 -13.17 -45.46 -10.48
C ALA A 19 -12.95 -44.64 -9.18
N GLN A 20 -12.77 -45.30 -8.02
CA GLN A 20 -12.42 -44.63 -6.78
C GLN A 20 -11.02 -44.01 -6.83
N GLY A 21 -10.03 -44.67 -7.41
CA GLY A 21 -8.69 -44.11 -7.62
C GLY A 21 -8.68 -42.91 -8.55
N TRP A 22 -9.49 -42.95 -9.61
CA TRP A 22 -9.65 -41.82 -10.55
C TRP A 22 -10.36 -40.63 -9.91
N ALA A 23 -11.43 -40.85 -9.17
CA ALA A 23 -12.14 -39.79 -8.44
C ALA A 23 -11.25 -39.13 -7.39
N GLN A 24 -10.44 -39.90 -6.65
CA GLN A 24 -9.45 -39.36 -5.71
C GLN A 24 -8.35 -38.55 -6.44
N SER A 25 -7.89 -39.00 -7.61
CA SER A 25 -6.90 -38.27 -8.41
C SER A 25 -7.46 -36.94 -8.93
N PHE A 26 -8.69 -36.92 -9.45
CA PHE A 26 -9.36 -35.72 -9.94
C PHE A 26 -9.55 -34.70 -8.80
N GLN A 27 -10.12 -35.13 -7.66
CA GLN A 27 -10.35 -34.24 -6.53
C GLN A 27 -9.05 -33.65 -5.99
N ALA A 28 -7.98 -34.47 -5.86
CA ALA A 28 -6.68 -33.98 -5.42
C ALA A 28 -6.05 -32.95 -6.38
N GLN A 29 -6.23 -33.13 -7.69
CA GLN A 29 -5.76 -32.14 -8.68
C GLN A 29 -6.57 -30.84 -8.57
N LEU A 30 -7.89 -30.92 -8.45
CA LEU A 30 -8.77 -29.77 -8.30
C LEU A 30 -8.47 -29.01 -6.99
N ASP A 31 -8.30 -29.71 -5.87
CA ASP A 31 -7.92 -29.12 -4.58
C ASP A 31 -6.57 -28.40 -4.69
N LYS A 32 -5.60 -28.99 -5.41
CA LYS A 32 -4.31 -28.35 -5.65
C LYS A 32 -4.44 -27.07 -6.47
N VAL A 33 -5.26 -27.05 -7.50
CA VAL A 33 -5.55 -25.84 -8.29
C VAL A 33 -6.15 -24.73 -7.39
N HIS A 34 -7.12 -25.08 -6.54
CA HIS A 34 -7.69 -24.11 -5.61
C HIS A 34 -6.67 -23.59 -4.59
N GLU A 35 -5.80 -24.44 -4.09
CA GLU A 35 -4.70 -24.06 -3.21
C GLU A 35 -3.74 -23.09 -3.92
N ASP A 36 -3.33 -23.41 -5.16
CA ASP A 36 -2.42 -22.58 -5.94
C ASP A 36 -3.03 -21.20 -6.24
N ILE A 37 -4.31 -21.12 -6.62
CA ILE A 37 -5.00 -19.84 -6.80
C ILE A 37 -5.01 -19.05 -5.47
N SER A 38 -5.37 -19.69 -4.38
CA SER A 38 -5.49 -19.05 -3.05
C SER A 38 -4.15 -18.54 -2.53
N ASN A 39 -3.06 -19.19 -2.90
CA ASN A 39 -1.68 -18.81 -2.57
C ASN A 39 -1.01 -17.95 -3.66
N TRP A 40 -1.77 -17.54 -4.66
CA TRP A 40 -1.34 -16.69 -5.79
C TRP A 40 -0.22 -17.33 -6.64
N GLN A 41 -0.15 -18.65 -6.66
CA GLN A 41 0.72 -19.43 -7.55
C GLN A 41 0.03 -19.57 -8.92
N MET A 42 -0.16 -18.45 -9.61
CA MET A 42 -0.98 -18.38 -10.82
C MET A 42 -0.45 -19.21 -11.99
N PRO A 43 0.87 -19.32 -12.22
CA PRO A 43 1.41 -20.23 -13.25
C PRO A 43 1.08 -21.69 -12.97
N GLU A 44 1.25 -22.16 -11.73
CA GLU A 44 0.99 -23.53 -11.29
C GLU A 44 -0.52 -23.85 -11.38
N ALA A 45 -1.35 -22.91 -10.94
CA ALA A 45 -2.80 -23.04 -11.06
C ALA A 45 -3.26 -23.19 -12.51
N ARG A 46 -2.65 -22.43 -13.44
CA ARG A 46 -2.94 -22.54 -14.87
C ARG A 46 -2.53 -23.91 -15.42
N GLU A 47 -1.33 -24.37 -15.09
CA GLU A 47 -0.85 -25.71 -15.50
C GLU A 47 -1.80 -26.81 -15.02
N GLY A 48 -2.28 -26.72 -13.78
CA GLY A 48 -3.25 -27.65 -13.21
C GLY A 48 -4.59 -27.63 -13.95
N LEU A 49 -5.11 -26.45 -14.29
CA LEU A 49 -6.34 -26.29 -15.08
C LEU A 49 -6.20 -26.83 -16.51
N ASP A 50 -5.07 -26.57 -17.16
CA ASP A 50 -4.80 -27.05 -18.53
C ASP A 50 -4.68 -28.58 -18.54
N LYS A 51 -4.10 -29.17 -17.49
CA LYS A 51 -4.04 -30.62 -17.33
C LYS A 51 -5.42 -31.26 -17.13
N LEU A 52 -6.26 -30.70 -16.26
CA LEU A 52 -7.65 -31.17 -16.07
C LEU A 52 -8.44 -31.11 -17.38
N ALA A 53 -8.23 -30.07 -18.19
CA ALA A 53 -8.87 -29.98 -19.50
C ALA A 53 -8.37 -31.06 -20.48
N ALA A 54 -7.06 -31.29 -20.53
CA ALA A 54 -6.46 -32.33 -21.37
C ALA A 54 -6.91 -33.76 -20.99
N GLU A 55 -7.30 -33.98 -19.73
CA GLU A 55 -7.87 -35.21 -19.21
C GLU A 55 -9.40 -35.33 -19.50
N GLY A 56 -10.00 -34.34 -20.19
CA GLY A 56 -11.43 -34.36 -20.62
C GLY A 56 -12.39 -33.81 -19.55
N HIS A 57 -11.91 -33.06 -18.57
CA HIS A 57 -12.74 -32.47 -17.51
C HIS A 57 -13.07 -31.00 -17.76
N GLU A 58 -12.90 -30.50 -18.99
CA GLU A 58 -13.07 -29.07 -19.31
C GLU A 58 -14.49 -28.53 -19.05
N ASP A 59 -15.52 -29.38 -19.20
CA ASP A 59 -16.93 -29.04 -18.98
C ASP A 59 -17.45 -29.43 -17.58
N ASP A 60 -16.60 -29.99 -16.72
CA ASP A 60 -16.98 -30.30 -15.34
C ASP A 60 -17.27 -29.01 -14.58
N PRO A 61 -18.41 -28.90 -13.86
CA PRO A 61 -18.81 -27.68 -13.18
C PRO A 61 -17.79 -27.18 -12.13
N HIS A 62 -17.05 -28.07 -11.49
CA HIS A 62 -16.02 -27.65 -10.52
C HIS A 62 -14.77 -27.15 -11.22
N VAL A 63 -14.41 -27.69 -12.38
CA VAL A 63 -13.29 -27.19 -13.21
C VAL A 63 -13.67 -25.83 -13.84
N LEU A 64 -14.88 -25.68 -14.33
CA LEU A 64 -15.38 -24.40 -14.84
C LEU A 64 -15.38 -23.33 -13.74
N PHE A 65 -15.80 -23.70 -12.52
CA PHE A 65 -15.76 -22.81 -11.37
C PHE A 65 -14.32 -22.44 -10.99
N ALA A 66 -13.41 -23.41 -10.93
CA ALA A 66 -12.00 -23.17 -10.66
C ALA A 66 -11.35 -22.25 -11.71
N ARG A 67 -11.70 -22.42 -13.01
CA ARG A 67 -11.31 -21.48 -14.08
C ARG A 67 -11.90 -20.09 -13.86
N GLY A 68 -13.17 -19.99 -13.48
CA GLY A 68 -13.79 -18.71 -13.13
C GLY A 68 -13.08 -18.03 -11.97
N TYR A 69 -12.69 -18.80 -10.96
CA TYR A 69 -11.92 -18.33 -9.80
C TYR A 69 -10.52 -17.84 -10.21
N TYR A 70 -9.83 -18.58 -11.08
CA TYR A 70 -8.55 -18.18 -11.66
C TYR A 70 -8.66 -16.86 -12.43
N GLU A 71 -9.67 -16.70 -13.30
CA GLU A 71 -9.87 -15.45 -14.07
C GLU A 71 -10.21 -14.26 -13.16
N PHE A 72 -10.90 -14.47 -12.01
CA PHE A 72 -11.10 -13.44 -11.01
C PHE A 72 -9.78 -12.94 -10.42
N TYR A 73 -8.85 -13.85 -10.08
CA TYR A 73 -7.54 -13.48 -9.55
C TYR A 73 -6.63 -12.84 -10.60
N LYS A 74 -6.83 -13.17 -11.86
CA LYS A 74 -6.16 -12.54 -13.01
C LYS A 74 -6.75 -11.17 -13.36
N GLY A 75 -7.95 -10.87 -12.83
CA GLY A 75 -8.66 -9.60 -13.07
C GLY A 75 -9.52 -9.58 -14.32
N ASP A 76 -9.76 -10.73 -14.98
CA ASP A 76 -10.74 -10.82 -16.09
C ASP A 76 -12.14 -11.16 -15.52
N TYR A 77 -12.78 -10.15 -14.98
CA TYR A 77 -14.09 -10.32 -14.31
C TYR A 77 -15.20 -10.75 -15.25
N LYS A 78 -15.14 -10.31 -16.52
CA LYS A 78 -16.14 -10.69 -17.52
C LYS A 78 -16.05 -12.18 -17.84
N GLN A 79 -14.86 -12.69 -18.07
CA GLN A 79 -14.61 -14.10 -18.32
C GLN A 79 -14.92 -14.94 -17.08
N SER A 80 -14.53 -14.44 -15.90
CA SER A 80 -14.83 -15.09 -14.62
C SER A 80 -16.35 -15.29 -14.43
N LEU A 81 -17.18 -14.25 -14.64
CA LEU A 81 -18.64 -14.34 -14.55
C LEU A 81 -19.20 -15.37 -15.54
N ALA A 82 -18.75 -15.35 -16.78
CA ALA A 82 -19.24 -16.29 -17.80
C ALA A 82 -18.97 -17.76 -17.40
N LEU A 83 -17.78 -18.06 -16.90
CA LEU A 83 -17.40 -19.40 -16.47
C LEU A 83 -18.14 -19.85 -15.21
N ILE A 84 -18.32 -18.96 -14.22
CA ILE A 84 -19.08 -19.26 -13.01
C ILE A 84 -20.57 -19.48 -13.34
N ASP A 85 -21.15 -18.66 -14.22
CA ASP A 85 -22.53 -18.84 -14.66
C ASP A 85 -22.72 -20.19 -15.39
N GLN A 86 -21.76 -20.58 -16.23
CA GLN A 86 -21.76 -21.88 -16.90
C GLN A 86 -21.65 -23.02 -15.88
N ALA A 87 -20.75 -22.93 -14.91
CA ALA A 87 -20.60 -23.90 -13.84
C ALA A 87 -21.90 -24.09 -13.05
N MET A 88 -22.57 -22.99 -12.70
CA MET A 88 -23.82 -23.00 -11.91
C MET A 88 -25.00 -23.65 -12.65
N VAL A 89 -24.98 -23.80 -13.98
CA VAL A 89 -26.02 -24.49 -14.72
C VAL A 89 -26.08 -25.98 -14.36
N SER A 90 -24.93 -26.65 -14.36
CA SER A 90 -24.79 -28.10 -14.16
C SER A 90 -24.34 -28.52 -12.77
N ALA A 91 -23.92 -27.59 -11.92
CA ALA A 91 -23.46 -27.88 -10.56
C ALA A 91 -24.57 -28.47 -9.66
N PRO A 92 -24.22 -29.36 -8.70
CA PRO A 92 -25.11 -29.82 -7.64
C PRO A 92 -25.70 -28.66 -6.82
N ALA A 93 -26.90 -28.84 -6.26
CA ALA A 93 -27.60 -27.79 -5.53
C ALA A 93 -26.78 -27.27 -4.31
N ASP A 94 -26.09 -28.17 -3.63
CA ASP A 94 -25.29 -27.85 -2.44
C ASP A 94 -24.09 -26.96 -2.75
N ASP A 95 -23.51 -27.07 -3.96
CA ASP A 95 -22.33 -26.29 -4.38
C ASP A 95 -22.72 -24.89 -4.86
N LYS A 96 -23.97 -24.70 -5.32
CA LYS A 96 -24.44 -23.41 -5.90
C LYS A 96 -24.37 -22.25 -4.92
N GLN A 97 -24.49 -22.49 -3.62
CA GLN A 97 -24.40 -21.43 -2.61
C GLN A 97 -22.98 -20.84 -2.56
N GLY A 98 -21.94 -21.69 -2.54
CA GLY A 98 -20.55 -21.27 -2.56
C GLY A 98 -20.18 -20.55 -3.85
N MET A 99 -20.56 -21.13 -4.99
CA MET A 99 -20.36 -20.53 -6.31
C MET A 99 -21.04 -19.16 -6.43
N GLY A 100 -22.29 -19.04 -5.92
CA GLY A 100 -23.04 -17.78 -5.90
C GLY A 100 -22.39 -16.68 -5.06
N SER A 101 -21.68 -17.02 -4.01
CA SER A 101 -20.94 -16.06 -3.18
C SER A 101 -19.77 -15.44 -3.96
N LEU A 102 -18.96 -16.26 -4.63
CA LEU A 102 -17.89 -15.76 -5.49
C LEU A 102 -18.45 -14.96 -6.68
N ARG A 103 -19.50 -15.50 -7.35
CA ARG A 103 -20.17 -14.82 -8.44
C ARG A 103 -20.57 -13.38 -8.08
N LYS A 104 -21.18 -13.20 -6.92
CA LYS A 104 -21.58 -11.87 -6.43
C LYS A 104 -20.37 -10.95 -6.22
N GLN A 105 -19.28 -11.47 -5.68
CA GLN A 105 -18.05 -10.70 -5.49
C GLN A 105 -17.45 -10.26 -6.83
N VAL A 106 -17.39 -11.17 -7.82
CA VAL A 106 -16.91 -10.86 -9.17
C VAL A 106 -17.81 -9.85 -9.88
N GLU A 107 -19.14 -9.98 -9.73
CA GLU A 107 -20.13 -9.05 -10.29
C GLU A 107 -19.91 -7.62 -9.75
N VAL A 108 -19.70 -7.46 -8.46
CA VAL A 108 -19.39 -6.17 -7.85
C VAL A 108 -18.08 -5.60 -8.40
N ALA A 109 -17.02 -6.41 -8.50
CA ALA A 109 -15.75 -5.97 -9.07
C ALA A 109 -15.89 -5.55 -10.54
N TYR A 110 -16.64 -6.32 -11.34
CA TYR A 110 -16.95 -5.99 -12.73
C TYR A 110 -17.72 -4.67 -12.83
N GLU A 111 -18.83 -4.51 -12.09
CA GLU A 111 -19.66 -3.30 -12.14
C GLU A 111 -18.88 -2.04 -11.76
N VAL A 112 -17.97 -2.14 -10.79
CA VAL A 112 -17.12 -1.03 -10.38
C VAL A 112 -16.10 -0.68 -11.46
N THR A 113 -15.50 -1.68 -12.12
CA THR A 113 -14.33 -1.46 -12.99
C THR A 113 -14.64 -1.50 -14.50
N LYS A 114 -15.84 -1.90 -14.93
CA LYS A 114 -16.19 -2.08 -16.35
C LYS A 114 -15.97 -0.85 -17.24
N ASN A 115 -15.98 0.34 -16.65
CA ASN A 115 -15.73 1.61 -17.35
C ASN A 115 -14.33 2.18 -17.03
N TYR A 116 -13.50 1.47 -16.29
CA TYR A 116 -12.13 1.92 -15.99
C TYR A 116 -11.29 1.87 -17.27
N LYS A 117 -10.36 2.81 -17.35
CA LYS A 117 -9.39 2.87 -18.41
C LYS A 117 -8.18 2.03 -18.02
N GLU A 118 -7.72 1.23 -18.98
CA GLU A 118 -6.57 0.35 -18.81
C GLU A 118 -5.32 0.98 -19.41
N PHE A 119 -4.23 0.90 -18.65
CA PHE A 119 -2.90 1.36 -19.07
C PHE A 119 -1.90 0.26 -18.81
N TYR A 120 -1.14 -0.08 -19.85
CA TYR A 120 -0.02 -1.02 -19.73
C TYR A 120 1.29 -0.26 -19.66
N SER A 121 2.23 -0.72 -18.83
CA SER A 121 3.62 -0.27 -18.91
C SER A 121 4.22 -0.60 -20.28
N PRO A 122 5.27 0.11 -20.74
CA PRO A 122 5.87 -0.14 -22.06
C PRO A 122 6.30 -1.59 -22.29
N ASP A 123 6.77 -2.26 -21.26
CA ASP A 123 7.18 -3.67 -21.26
C ASP A 123 6.07 -4.66 -20.88
N LYS A 124 4.86 -4.14 -20.63
CA LYS A 124 3.66 -4.90 -20.22
C LYS A 124 3.78 -5.66 -18.89
N ARG A 125 4.72 -5.29 -18.03
CA ARG A 125 4.82 -5.87 -16.69
C ARG A 125 3.68 -5.45 -15.76
N PHE A 126 3.12 -4.27 -15.99
CA PHE A 126 2.08 -3.70 -15.14
C PHE A 126 0.85 -3.33 -15.95
N LEU A 127 -0.33 -3.65 -15.38
CA LEU A 127 -1.63 -3.21 -15.87
C LEU A 127 -2.28 -2.35 -14.79
N ILE A 128 -2.48 -1.06 -15.08
CA ILE A 128 -3.16 -0.13 -14.18
C ILE A 128 -4.56 0.16 -14.69
N ARG A 129 -5.57 0.02 -13.82
CA ARG A 129 -6.95 0.39 -14.05
C ARG A 129 -7.33 1.58 -13.17
N VAL A 130 -7.83 2.63 -13.78
CA VAL A 130 -8.27 3.84 -13.07
C VAL A 130 -9.60 4.34 -13.63
N GLU A 131 -10.37 5.03 -12.80
CA GLU A 131 -11.51 5.80 -13.28
C GLU A 131 -11.04 6.85 -14.31
N PRO A 132 -11.73 6.97 -15.49
CA PRO A 132 -11.36 7.96 -16.49
C PRO A 132 -11.42 9.39 -15.93
N GLY A 133 -10.44 10.22 -16.28
CA GLY A 133 -10.37 11.63 -15.86
C GLY A 133 -9.17 11.94 -14.98
N LYS A 134 -9.40 12.58 -13.81
CA LYS A 134 -8.31 13.08 -12.99
C LYS A 134 -7.34 12.00 -12.50
N ASP A 135 -7.82 10.79 -12.24
CA ASP A 135 -6.97 9.70 -11.76
C ASP A 135 -5.93 9.22 -12.79
N GLU A 136 -6.09 9.56 -14.07
CA GLU A 136 -5.08 9.26 -15.09
C GLU A 136 -3.72 9.95 -14.81
N VAL A 137 -3.71 11.00 -13.97
CA VAL A 137 -2.46 11.66 -13.55
C VAL A 137 -1.56 10.74 -12.73
N LEU A 138 -2.13 9.76 -12.03
CA LEU A 138 -1.39 8.82 -11.19
C LEU A 138 -0.57 7.81 -12.01
N VAL A 139 -1.02 7.49 -13.23
CA VAL A 139 -0.51 6.35 -14.00
C VAL A 139 0.99 6.37 -14.26
N PRO A 140 1.61 7.44 -14.79
CA PRO A 140 3.05 7.43 -15.08
C PRO A 140 3.90 7.36 -13.81
N TYR A 141 3.48 8.01 -12.74
CA TYR A 141 4.18 7.94 -11.45
C TYR A 141 4.06 6.56 -10.81
N ALA A 142 2.90 5.91 -10.96
CA ALA A 142 2.71 4.53 -10.49
C ALA A 142 3.60 3.55 -11.25
N PHE A 143 3.75 3.69 -12.58
CA PHE A 143 4.68 2.87 -13.36
C PHE A 143 6.11 3.05 -12.91
N GLU A 144 6.56 4.29 -12.71
CA GLU A 144 7.91 4.58 -12.20
C GLU A 144 8.15 3.90 -10.84
N THR A 145 7.19 4.03 -9.92
CA THR A 145 7.29 3.41 -8.59
C THR A 145 7.30 1.89 -8.65
N LEU A 146 6.41 1.30 -9.45
CA LEU A 146 6.31 -0.15 -9.63
C LEU A 146 7.56 -0.74 -10.27
N GLU A 147 8.15 -0.03 -11.24
CA GLU A 147 9.40 -0.44 -11.87
C GLU A 147 10.54 -0.46 -10.86
N GLY A 148 10.69 0.61 -10.07
CA GLY A 148 11.68 0.65 -8.99
C GLY A 148 11.45 -0.43 -7.94
N ALA A 149 10.20 -0.67 -7.53
CA ALA A 149 9.86 -1.74 -6.60
C ALA A 149 10.17 -3.12 -7.17
N TYR A 150 9.85 -3.34 -8.45
CA TYR A 150 10.16 -4.60 -9.14
C TYR A 150 11.67 -4.85 -9.21
N GLN A 151 12.47 -3.83 -9.51
CA GLN A 151 13.92 -3.97 -9.63
C GLN A 151 14.61 -4.15 -8.27
N HIS A 152 14.22 -3.37 -7.27
CA HIS A 152 14.94 -3.31 -6.01
C HIS A 152 14.33 -4.24 -4.94
N ILE A 153 13.01 -4.21 -4.74
CA ILE A 153 12.36 -5.00 -3.68
C ILE A 153 12.31 -6.48 -4.06
N SER A 154 12.01 -6.82 -5.31
CA SER A 154 12.03 -8.22 -5.76
C SER A 154 13.38 -8.89 -5.53
N LYS A 155 14.46 -8.16 -5.80
CA LYS A 155 15.82 -8.64 -5.54
C LYS A 155 16.08 -8.92 -4.06
N LEU A 156 15.60 -8.04 -3.17
CA LEU A 156 15.75 -8.20 -1.72
C LEU A 156 14.94 -9.40 -1.18
N LEU A 157 13.76 -9.63 -1.74
CA LEU A 157 12.90 -10.75 -1.35
C LEU A 157 13.24 -12.06 -2.08
N GLY A 158 14.10 -12.01 -3.11
CA GLY A 158 14.47 -13.17 -3.92
C GLY A 158 13.30 -13.74 -4.73
N HIS A 159 12.40 -12.86 -5.21
CA HIS A 159 11.22 -13.24 -5.98
C HIS A 159 10.79 -12.13 -6.96
N GLU A 160 10.68 -12.52 -8.21
CA GLU A 160 10.10 -11.68 -9.26
C GLU A 160 8.65 -12.11 -9.51
N PRO A 161 7.66 -11.28 -9.14
CA PRO A 161 6.24 -11.61 -9.34
C PRO A 161 5.92 -11.86 -10.82
N PRO A 162 5.08 -12.88 -11.15
CA PRO A 162 4.59 -13.09 -12.51
C PRO A 162 3.86 -11.87 -13.06
N THR A 163 4.09 -11.58 -14.33
CA THR A 163 3.53 -10.42 -15.02
C THR A 163 2.42 -10.80 -16.01
N PRO A 164 1.46 -9.91 -16.32
CA PRO A 164 1.31 -8.57 -15.79
C PRO A 164 0.78 -8.54 -14.34
N ILE A 165 1.31 -7.62 -13.53
CA ILE A 165 0.78 -7.32 -12.20
C ILE A 165 -0.37 -6.33 -12.37
N LEU A 166 -1.53 -6.64 -11.78
CA LEU A 166 -2.72 -5.80 -11.85
C LEU A 166 -2.77 -4.81 -10.68
N ILE A 167 -3.01 -3.55 -11.01
CA ILE A 167 -3.20 -2.45 -10.06
C ILE A 167 -4.57 -1.80 -10.33
N GLU A 168 -5.42 -1.70 -9.32
CA GLU A 168 -6.71 -1.02 -9.42
C GLU A 168 -6.77 0.16 -8.44
N MET A 169 -7.05 1.35 -8.98
CA MET A 169 -7.16 2.59 -8.20
C MET A 169 -8.62 3.01 -8.14
N TYR A 170 -9.16 3.10 -6.93
CA TYR A 170 -10.57 3.40 -6.68
C TYR A 170 -10.75 4.84 -6.25
N PRO A 171 -11.78 5.56 -6.74
CA PRO A 171 -11.93 6.99 -6.50
C PRO A 171 -12.22 7.36 -5.04
N THR A 172 -12.78 6.43 -4.25
CA THR A 172 -13.19 6.68 -2.86
C THR A 172 -12.98 5.45 -1.97
N ALA A 173 -12.92 5.65 -0.65
CA ALA A 173 -12.91 4.58 0.35
C ALA A 173 -14.16 3.68 0.24
N ALA A 174 -15.34 4.27 -0.02
CA ALA A 174 -16.58 3.52 -0.23
C ALA A 174 -16.51 2.60 -1.46
N THR A 175 -15.79 2.99 -2.51
CA THR A 175 -15.60 2.16 -3.70
C THR A 175 -14.64 1.00 -3.40
N LEU A 176 -13.54 1.27 -2.69
CA LEU A 176 -12.60 0.23 -2.23
C LEU A 176 -13.33 -0.79 -1.31
N ALA A 177 -14.17 -0.33 -0.40
CA ALA A 177 -14.95 -1.20 0.49
C ALA A 177 -15.85 -2.18 -0.28
N LYS A 178 -16.47 -1.76 -1.39
CA LYS A 178 -17.34 -2.63 -2.19
C LYS A 178 -16.60 -3.85 -2.77
N VAL A 179 -15.35 -3.69 -3.14
CA VAL A 179 -14.56 -4.69 -3.88
C VAL A 179 -13.54 -5.43 -3.00
N SER A 180 -13.44 -5.06 -1.73
CA SER A 180 -12.50 -5.63 -0.75
C SER A 180 -13.25 -6.33 0.40
N PRO A 181 -12.56 -7.06 1.27
CA PRO A 181 -13.16 -7.66 2.46
C PRO A 181 -13.39 -6.66 3.60
N LEU A 182 -13.02 -5.39 3.44
CA LEU A 182 -13.16 -4.34 4.46
C LEU A 182 -14.47 -3.59 4.28
N THR A 183 -15.07 -3.16 5.38
CA THR A 183 -16.16 -2.19 5.36
C THR A 183 -15.62 -0.76 5.24
N GLU A 184 -16.44 0.19 4.84
CA GLU A 184 -16.05 1.60 4.81
C GLU A 184 -15.68 2.11 6.22
N GLU A 185 -16.34 1.61 7.25
CA GLU A 185 -16.03 1.92 8.65
C GLU A 185 -14.65 1.35 9.05
N ASP A 186 -14.33 0.11 8.65
CA ASP A 186 -12.98 -0.46 8.87
C ASP A 186 -11.91 0.43 8.23
N ILE A 187 -12.11 0.85 6.97
CA ILE A 187 -11.19 1.71 6.23
C ILE A 187 -10.98 3.05 6.95
N LYS A 188 -12.06 3.71 7.36
CA LYS A 188 -11.99 5.02 8.03
C LYS A 188 -11.38 4.93 9.44
N ASN A 189 -11.70 3.87 10.19
CA ASN A 189 -11.21 3.67 11.55
C ASN A 189 -9.75 3.25 11.60
N SER A 190 -9.32 2.38 10.68
CA SER A 190 -7.92 1.92 10.63
C SER A 190 -6.99 2.86 9.86
N GLY A 191 -7.54 3.71 8.98
CA GLY A 191 -6.76 4.47 8.00
C GLY A 191 -6.22 3.60 6.85
N THR A 192 -6.82 2.43 6.58
CA THR A 192 -6.41 1.56 5.49
C THR A 192 -6.81 2.17 4.15
N ILE A 193 -5.86 2.65 3.38
CA ILE A 193 -6.06 3.29 2.07
C ILE A 193 -5.72 2.40 0.89
N ALA A 194 -5.06 1.29 1.16
CA ALA A 194 -4.67 0.30 0.16
C ALA A 194 -4.66 -1.10 0.76
N LEU A 195 -4.70 -2.11 -0.07
CA LEU A 195 -4.51 -3.50 0.31
C LEU A 195 -4.08 -4.34 -0.90
N CYS A 196 -3.24 -5.32 -0.65
CA CYS A 196 -2.92 -6.37 -1.61
C CYS A 196 -3.85 -7.57 -1.38
N LYS A 197 -4.76 -7.84 -2.31
CA LYS A 197 -5.72 -8.95 -2.20
C LYS A 197 -6.07 -9.50 -3.57
N TYR A 198 -6.43 -10.79 -3.63
CA TYR A 198 -6.82 -11.45 -4.88
C TYR A 198 -5.77 -11.32 -5.99
N ASN A 199 -4.48 -11.42 -5.61
CA ASN A 199 -3.33 -11.31 -6.52
C ASN A 199 -3.26 -9.96 -7.26
N ARG A 200 -3.74 -8.87 -6.66
CA ARG A 200 -3.69 -7.52 -7.21
C ARG A 200 -3.51 -6.46 -6.13
N LEU A 201 -3.02 -5.31 -6.56
CA LEU A 201 -2.83 -4.15 -5.71
C LEU A 201 -4.06 -3.23 -5.83
N MET A 202 -4.65 -2.86 -4.71
CA MET A 202 -5.91 -2.13 -4.63
C MET A 202 -5.71 -0.85 -3.82
N PHE A 203 -5.99 0.33 -4.41
CA PHE A 203 -5.71 1.63 -3.79
C PHE A 203 -6.93 2.54 -3.77
N THR A 204 -7.09 3.30 -2.71
CA THR A 204 -7.92 4.51 -2.73
C THR A 204 -7.10 5.65 -3.34
N SER A 205 -7.65 6.33 -4.35
CA SER A 205 -7.00 7.50 -4.96
C SER A 205 -6.69 8.57 -3.92
N PRO A 206 -5.50 9.21 -3.96
CA PRO A 206 -5.16 10.31 -3.05
C PRO A 206 -6.18 11.45 -3.06
N LYS A 207 -6.96 11.62 -4.14
CA LYS A 207 -8.03 12.62 -4.21
C LYS A 207 -9.17 12.39 -3.20
N ALA A 208 -9.29 11.18 -2.66
CA ALA A 208 -10.30 10.86 -1.64
C ALA A 208 -9.97 11.44 -0.27
N LEU A 209 -8.73 11.88 -0.05
CA LEU A 209 -8.26 12.46 1.20
C LEU A 209 -8.02 13.96 1.03
N LEU A 210 -8.31 14.73 2.09
CA LEU A 210 -8.17 16.19 2.08
C LEU A 210 -6.75 16.67 1.77
N LYS A 211 -5.74 15.93 2.22
CA LYS A 211 -4.31 16.28 2.07
C LYS A 211 -3.51 15.31 1.19
N GLY A 212 -4.16 14.27 0.67
CA GLY A 212 -3.45 13.15 0.05
C GLY A 212 -2.74 12.26 1.09
N TYR A 213 -1.76 11.50 0.65
CA TYR A 213 -0.92 10.61 1.47
C TYR A 213 0.30 10.19 0.65
N SER A 214 1.35 9.63 1.25
CA SER A 214 2.51 9.06 0.53
C SER A 214 2.10 7.86 -0.34
N TRP A 215 1.35 8.14 -1.40
CA TRP A 215 0.73 7.10 -2.21
C TRP A 215 1.76 6.29 -3.02
N ARG A 216 2.90 6.86 -3.40
CA ARG A 216 3.96 6.13 -4.10
C ARG A 216 4.62 5.09 -3.20
N ASP A 217 4.96 5.46 -1.96
CA ASP A 217 5.48 4.50 -0.98
C ASP A 217 4.43 3.42 -0.66
N THR A 218 3.14 3.80 -0.61
CA THR A 218 2.05 2.84 -0.44
C THR A 218 1.97 1.86 -1.63
N VAL A 219 2.21 2.30 -2.87
CA VAL A 219 2.29 1.38 -4.04
C VAL A 219 3.41 0.36 -3.85
N ALA A 220 4.59 0.77 -3.39
CA ALA A 220 5.70 -0.14 -3.13
C ALA A 220 5.43 -1.06 -1.91
N HIS A 221 4.70 -0.56 -0.90
CA HIS A 221 4.23 -1.34 0.25
C HIS A 221 3.33 -2.50 -0.21
N GLU A 222 2.30 -2.22 -1.01
CA GLU A 222 1.39 -3.26 -1.51
C GLU A 222 2.08 -4.21 -2.51
N PHE A 223 3.02 -3.70 -3.32
CA PHE A 223 3.86 -4.55 -4.14
C PHE A 223 4.68 -5.53 -3.29
N THR A 224 5.19 -5.07 -2.14
CA THR A 224 5.93 -5.93 -1.21
C THR A 224 5.05 -7.05 -0.67
N HIS A 225 3.79 -6.76 -0.32
CA HIS A 225 2.82 -7.76 0.09
C HIS A 225 2.57 -8.82 -1.00
N LEU A 226 2.45 -8.41 -2.26
CA LEU A 226 2.31 -9.34 -3.39
C LEU A 226 3.51 -10.29 -3.46
N ALA A 227 4.72 -9.73 -3.46
CA ALA A 227 5.95 -10.50 -3.57
C ALA A 227 6.15 -11.48 -2.38
N ILE A 228 5.86 -11.05 -1.15
CA ILE A 228 5.94 -11.88 0.06
C ILE A 228 4.95 -13.05 -0.04
N THR A 229 3.69 -12.78 -0.37
CA THR A 229 2.63 -13.80 -0.46
C THR A 229 3.02 -14.90 -1.46
N GLN A 230 3.40 -14.50 -2.67
CA GLN A 230 3.81 -15.44 -3.72
C GLN A 230 5.09 -16.20 -3.36
N ARG A 231 6.10 -15.51 -2.79
CA ARG A 231 7.39 -16.11 -2.41
C ARG A 231 7.24 -17.14 -1.31
N SER A 232 6.34 -16.92 -0.34
CA SER A 232 6.19 -17.75 0.85
C SER A 232 5.04 -18.76 0.79
N ASN A 233 4.25 -18.83 -0.28
CA ASN A 233 2.97 -19.54 -0.32
C ASN A 233 2.02 -19.06 0.79
N ASN A 234 1.96 -17.76 1.03
CA ASN A 234 1.06 -17.12 2.00
C ASN A 234 1.22 -17.65 3.44
N THR A 235 2.43 -18.05 3.84
CA THR A 235 2.71 -18.64 5.17
C THR A 235 3.24 -17.62 6.18
N VAL A 236 3.50 -16.38 5.76
CA VAL A 236 4.06 -15.32 6.61
C VAL A 236 3.00 -14.78 7.57
N PRO A 237 3.27 -14.67 8.90
CA PRO A 237 2.32 -14.07 9.83
C PRO A 237 2.20 -12.57 9.58
N ILE A 238 1.04 -12.00 9.95
CA ILE A 238 0.71 -10.61 9.64
C ILE A 238 1.75 -9.60 10.14
N TRP A 239 2.26 -9.76 11.36
CA TRP A 239 3.24 -8.82 11.93
C TRP A 239 4.56 -8.77 11.13
N MET A 240 4.99 -9.90 10.58
CA MET A 240 6.19 -10.01 9.76
C MET A 240 5.91 -9.50 8.34
N HIS A 241 4.72 -9.77 7.83
CA HIS A 241 4.25 -9.31 6.53
C HIS A 241 4.23 -7.79 6.46
N GLU A 242 3.60 -7.15 7.47
CA GLU A 242 3.54 -5.70 7.61
C GLU A 242 4.91 -5.09 7.92
N GLY A 243 5.71 -5.78 8.75
CA GLY A 243 7.07 -5.34 9.07
C GLY A 243 7.96 -5.24 7.83
N LEU A 244 7.98 -6.28 6.98
CA LEU A 244 8.71 -6.26 5.73
C LEU A 244 8.19 -5.19 4.78
N ALA A 245 6.87 -5.11 4.59
CA ALA A 245 6.28 -4.12 3.71
C ALA A 245 6.61 -2.69 4.16
N LYS A 246 6.45 -2.39 5.45
CA LYS A 246 6.77 -1.07 6.02
C LYS A 246 8.25 -0.72 5.99
N TYR A 247 9.13 -1.71 6.13
CA TYR A 247 10.57 -1.51 6.08
C TYR A 247 11.08 -1.26 4.67
N LEU A 248 10.49 -1.93 3.66
CA LEU A 248 10.94 -1.89 2.29
C LEU A 248 10.21 -0.85 1.42
N GLU A 249 9.12 -0.25 1.89
CA GLU A 249 8.23 0.62 1.08
C GLU A 249 8.92 1.82 0.43
N GLN A 250 10.05 2.29 0.95
CA GLN A 250 10.81 3.42 0.41
C GLN A 250 11.94 2.99 -0.55
N LEU A 251 12.26 1.69 -0.59
CA LEU A 251 13.38 1.16 -1.36
C LEU A 251 13.08 1.00 -2.86
N TRP A 252 11.92 1.43 -3.32
CA TRP A 252 11.67 1.55 -4.76
C TRP A 252 12.55 2.62 -5.41
N GLN A 253 13.00 3.62 -4.65
CA GLN A 253 13.98 4.62 -5.10
C GLN A 253 15.40 4.10 -4.88
N GLU A 254 16.21 4.13 -5.93
CA GLU A 254 17.61 3.74 -5.83
C GLU A 254 18.38 4.65 -4.85
N GLY A 255 19.20 4.03 -3.99
CA GLY A 255 20.04 4.76 -3.02
C GLY A 255 19.30 5.29 -1.79
N ARG A 256 17.99 5.07 -1.67
CA ARG A 256 17.26 5.43 -0.46
C ARG A 256 17.40 4.35 0.61
N ASP A 257 17.60 4.77 1.85
CA ASP A 257 17.58 3.88 3.01
C ASP A 257 16.21 3.91 3.70
N PRO A 258 15.80 2.80 4.36
CA PRO A 258 14.57 2.78 5.13
C PRO A 258 14.57 3.85 6.21
N SER A 259 13.47 4.57 6.36
CA SER A 259 13.33 5.60 7.40
C SER A 259 11.96 5.51 8.06
N MET A 260 11.93 5.75 9.37
CA MET A 260 10.69 5.82 10.15
C MET A 260 10.22 7.26 10.21
N LEU A 261 8.91 7.48 10.11
CA LEU A 261 8.32 8.80 10.28
C LEU A 261 8.57 9.33 11.70
N PRO A 262 8.81 10.64 11.87
CA PRO A 262 9.02 11.24 13.20
C PRO A 262 7.89 10.96 14.19
N SER A 263 6.64 10.97 13.73
CA SER A 263 5.47 10.62 14.55
C SER A 263 5.49 9.17 15.04
N SER A 264 5.93 8.24 14.20
CA SER A 264 6.09 6.82 14.55
C SER A 264 7.25 6.61 15.51
N GLU A 265 8.39 7.32 15.33
CA GLU A 265 9.51 7.29 16.27
C GLU A 265 9.11 7.80 17.66
N ASN A 266 8.33 8.88 17.71
CA ASN A 266 7.83 9.47 18.94
C ASN A 266 6.90 8.51 19.69
N MET A 267 5.96 7.90 18.95
CA MET A 267 5.03 6.92 19.51
C MET A 267 5.75 5.67 20.02
N LEU A 268 6.73 5.17 19.27
CA LEU A 268 7.55 4.04 19.67
C LEU A 268 8.34 4.33 20.96
N SER A 269 8.97 5.51 21.03
CA SER A 269 9.70 5.95 22.22
C SER A 269 8.80 6.01 23.45
N LYS A 270 7.58 6.50 23.29
CA LYS A 270 6.57 6.54 24.35
C LYS A 270 6.13 5.13 24.74
N GLY A 271 5.85 4.26 23.79
CA GLY A 271 5.49 2.86 24.03
C GLY A 271 6.57 2.12 24.81
N VAL A 272 7.83 2.32 24.46
CA VAL A 272 8.99 1.75 25.19
C VAL A 272 9.11 2.30 26.60
N LYS A 273 8.97 3.62 26.79
CA LYS A 273 9.07 4.29 28.08
C LYS A 273 7.95 3.86 29.04
N ASP A 274 6.74 3.74 28.53
CA ASP A 274 5.55 3.40 29.32
C ASP A 274 5.37 1.88 29.50
N ASP A 275 6.24 1.05 28.90
CA ASP A 275 6.14 -0.42 28.83
C ASP A 275 4.78 -0.90 28.26
N LYS A 276 4.32 -0.22 27.18
CA LYS A 276 3.02 -0.43 26.53
C LYS A 276 3.17 -0.84 25.05
N LEU A 277 4.09 -1.78 24.81
CA LEU A 277 4.26 -2.33 23.46
C LEU A 277 3.13 -3.31 23.12
N ILE A 278 2.85 -3.44 21.82
CA ILE A 278 1.86 -4.37 21.28
C ILE A 278 2.52 -5.73 21.04
N THR A 279 1.96 -6.81 21.57
CA THR A 279 2.54 -8.14 21.37
C THR A 279 2.23 -8.69 19.97
N PHE A 280 3.06 -9.63 19.48
CA PHE A 280 2.84 -10.28 18.18
C PHE A 280 1.50 -11.01 18.11
N GLU A 281 1.01 -11.55 19.24
CA GLU A 281 -0.30 -12.19 19.38
C GLU A 281 -1.45 -11.18 19.23
N GLN A 282 -1.31 -9.97 19.77
CA GLN A 282 -2.29 -8.90 19.63
C GLN A 282 -2.38 -8.38 18.19
N MET A 283 -1.30 -8.48 17.41
CA MET A 283 -1.28 -8.10 16.00
C MET A 283 -2.02 -9.10 15.10
N HIS A 284 -2.26 -10.31 15.58
CA HIS A 284 -2.96 -11.37 14.84
C HIS A 284 -4.49 -11.29 15.06
N PRO A 285 -5.35 -11.55 14.06
CA PRO A 285 -5.06 -11.93 12.67
C PRO A 285 -4.88 -10.72 11.73
N SER A 286 -5.00 -9.51 12.22
CA SER A 286 -4.85 -8.29 11.42
C SER A 286 -4.55 -7.09 12.33
N MET A 287 -3.56 -6.31 11.96
CA MET A 287 -3.22 -5.07 12.67
C MET A 287 -4.31 -3.99 12.51
N ALA A 288 -5.10 -4.04 11.43
CA ALA A 288 -6.26 -3.16 11.24
C ALA A 288 -7.39 -3.38 12.27
N LYS A 289 -7.34 -4.48 13.04
CA LYS A 289 -8.30 -4.78 14.14
C LYS A 289 -7.83 -4.32 15.51
N LEU A 290 -6.69 -3.68 15.59
CA LEU A 290 -6.26 -3.05 16.85
C LEU A 290 -7.23 -1.93 17.25
N PRO A 291 -7.40 -1.67 18.56
CA PRO A 291 -8.53 -0.88 19.06
C PRO A 291 -8.49 0.61 18.68
N THR A 292 -7.33 1.14 18.33
CA THR A 292 -7.16 2.56 17.97
C THR A 292 -6.11 2.73 16.87
N GLN A 293 -6.18 3.85 16.15
CA GLN A 293 -5.13 4.21 15.16
C GLN A 293 -3.75 4.34 15.80
N GLU A 294 -3.70 4.82 17.04
CA GLU A 294 -2.45 4.94 17.81
C GLU A 294 -1.84 3.56 18.08
N ALA A 295 -2.66 2.57 18.50
CA ALA A 295 -2.19 1.20 18.70
C ALA A 295 -1.71 0.57 17.38
N THR A 296 -2.42 0.81 16.29
CA THR A 296 -2.04 0.34 14.96
C THR A 296 -0.71 0.98 14.53
N SER A 297 -0.56 2.28 14.67
CA SER A 297 0.67 2.99 14.32
C SER A 297 1.87 2.56 15.18
N LEU A 298 1.65 2.29 16.48
CA LEU A 298 2.68 1.74 17.37
C LEU A 298 3.10 0.35 16.90
N ALA A 299 2.15 -0.53 16.57
CA ALA A 299 2.44 -1.86 16.06
C ALA A 299 3.27 -1.81 14.75
N PHE A 300 2.94 -0.92 13.81
CA PHE A 300 3.74 -0.69 12.60
C PHE A 300 5.16 -0.22 12.93
N ALA A 301 5.33 0.69 13.86
CA ALA A 301 6.65 1.16 14.30
C ALA A 301 7.47 0.03 14.94
N GLU A 302 6.83 -0.82 15.74
CA GLU A 302 7.48 -1.98 16.37
C GLU A 302 7.95 -2.99 15.33
N VAL A 303 7.08 -3.43 14.41
CA VAL A 303 7.45 -4.42 13.40
C VAL A 303 8.48 -3.89 12.39
N TYR A 304 8.48 -2.59 12.10
CA TYR A 304 9.56 -1.93 11.38
C TYR A 304 10.90 -2.17 12.07
N THR A 305 10.99 -1.95 13.39
CA THR A 305 12.25 -2.15 14.13
C THR A 305 12.68 -3.61 14.24
N VAL A 306 11.76 -4.56 14.12
CA VAL A 306 12.11 -5.98 13.99
C VAL A 306 12.90 -6.21 12.71
N MET A 307 12.46 -5.63 11.59
CA MET A 307 13.16 -5.77 10.29
C MET A 307 14.51 -5.01 10.30
N GLU A 308 14.54 -3.81 10.88
CA GLU A 308 15.78 -3.05 11.12
C GLU A 308 16.78 -3.89 11.94
N TYR A 309 16.33 -4.56 12.99
CA TYR A 309 17.15 -5.44 13.81
C TYR A 309 17.67 -6.64 13.01
N LEU A 310 16.81 -7.29 12.21
CA LEU A 310 17.21 -8.42 11.37
C LEU A 310 18.27 -8.02 10.34
N GLU A 311 18.07 -6.89 9.65
CA GLU A 311 19.07 -6.37 8.71
C GLU A 311 20.41 -6.10 9.41
N LYS A 312 20.38 -5.49 10.59
CA LYS A 312 21.58 -5.21 11.39
C LYS A 312 22.32 -6.49 11.80
N GLN A 313 21.61 -7.58 12.12
CA GLN A 313 22.20 -8.84 12.55
C GLN A 313 22.70 -9.71 11.39
N LYS A 314 22.00 -9.72 10.27
CA LYS A 314 22.23 -10.70 9.19
C LYS A 314 22.34 -10.07 7.79
N GLY A 315 22.17 -8.74 7.68
CA GLY A 315 22.14 -8.03 6.40
C GLY A 315 20.82 -8.24 5.65
N ARG A 316 20.63 -7.49 4.56
CA ARG A 316 19.38 -7.50 3.75
C ARG A 316 19.04 -8.88 3.15
N GLY A 317 20.02 -9.73 2.93
CA GLY A 317 19.79 -11.10 2.45
C GLY A 317 19.00 -11.99 3.43
N ALA A 318 18.86 -11.59 4.69
CA ALA A 318 18.06 -12.27 5.70
C ALA A 318 16.58 -12.39 5.31
N PHE A 319 16.04 -11.40 4.62
CA PHE A 319 14.63 -11.38 4.24
C PHE A 319 14.28 -12.51 3.27
N ALA A 320 15.07 -12.69 2.21
CA ALA A 320 14.88 -13.79 1.26
C ALA A 320 15.06 -15.16 1.92
N GLN A 321 16.02 -15.29 2.85
CA GLN A 321 16.25 -16.53 3.60
C GLN A 321 15.06 -16.87 4.50
N LEU A 322 14.51 -15.87 5.22
CA LEU A 322 13.34 -16.02 6.07
C LEU A 322 12.12 -16.53 5.29
N LEU A 323 11.83 -15.90 4.14
CA LEU A 323 10.73 -16.30 3.27
C LEU A 323 10.95 -17.72 2.70
N THR A 324 12.19 -18.10 2.42
CA THR A 324 12.53 -19.46 1.97
C THR A 324 12.21 -20.51 3.04
N LEU A 325 12.59 -20.24 4.29
CA LEU A 325 12.31 -21.14 5.42
C LEU A 325 10.80 -21.30 5.65
N MET A 326 10.05 -20.20 5.52
CA MET A 326 8.60 -20.23 5.68
C MET A 326 7.91 -20.96 4.53
N ARG A 327 8.36 -20.79 3.28
CA ARG A 327 7.86 -21.58 2.14
C ARG A 327 8.07 -23.09 2.34
N GLN A 328 9.11 -23.49 3.07
CA GLN A 328 9.38 -24.88 3.44
C GLN A 328 8.50 -25.41 4.58
N GLY A 329 7.50 -24.65 5.03
CA GLY A 329 6.56 -25.02 6.08
C GLY A 329 7.06 -24.77 7.50
N LYS A 330 8.17 -24.03 7.69
CA LYS A 330 8.60 -23.63 9.03
C LYS A 330 7.71 -22.49 9.53
N GLY A 331 7.17 -22.64 10.72
CA GLY A 331 6.46 -21.54 11.38
C GLY A 331 7.40 -20.36 11.69
N PRO A 332 6.85 -19.15 11.93
CA PRO A 332 7.63 -17.91 12.08
C PRO A 332 8.70 -18.00 13.16
N GLU A 333 8.38 -18.58 14.30
CA GLU A 333 9.34 -18.74 15.41
C GLU A 333 10.53 -19.60 15.00
N LYS A 334 10.27 -20.79 14.41
CA LYS A 334 11.33 -21.68 13.95
C LYS A 334 12.16 -21.10 12.82
N ALA A 335 11.54 -20.36 11.91
CA ALA A 335 12.24 -19.68 10.83
C ALA A 335 13.18 -18.60 11.39
N MET A 336 12.73 -17.82 12.38
CA MET A 336 13.55 -16.83 13.09
C MET A 336 14.67 -17.48 13.90
N GLU A 337 14.41 -18.60 14.60
CA GLU A 337 15.42 -19.36 15.35
C GLU A 337 16.53 -19.87 14.44
N GLU A 338 16.18 -20.44 13.29
CA GLU A 338 17.16 -20.94 12.33
C GLU A 338 17.96 -19.81 11.69
N LEU A 339 17.31 -18.72 11.32
CA LEU A 339 17.96 -17.55 10.74
C LEU A 339 18.95 -16.88 11.71
N LEU A 340 18.56 -16.69 12.95
CA LEU A 340 19.34 -15.98 13.95
C LEU A 340 20.31 -16.87 14.72
N GLY A 341 20.03 -18.17 14.81
CA GLY A 341 20.83 -19.13 15.59
C GLY A 341 20.56 -19.05 17.10
N VAL A 342 19.44 -18.46 17.50
CA VAL A 342 19.02 -18.34 18.92
C VAL A 342 17.55 -18.67 19.08
N PRO A 343 17.09 -19.17 20.26
CA PRO A 343 15.67 -19.39 20.52
C PRO A 343 14.84 -18.12 20.33
N PHE A 344 13.59 -18.25 19.89
CA PHE A 344 12.70 -17.10 19.61
C PHE A 344 12.54 -16.19 20.82
N SER A 345 12.42 -16.77 22.02
CA SER A 345 12.38 -15.98 23.28
C SER A 345 13.67 -15.20 23.55
N ALA A 346 14.81 -15.69 23.09
CA ALA A 346 16.08 -14.96 23.18
C ALA A 346 16.13 -13.82 22.17
N PHE A 347 15.63 -14.07 20.94
CA PHE A 347 15.46 -13.00 19.94
C PHE A 347 14.57 -11.88 20.49
N GLN A 348 13.40 -12.20 21.05
CA GLN A 348 12.51 -11.17 21.62
C GLN A 348 13.21 -10.30 22.67
N ARG A 349 13.97 -10.91 23.59
CA ARG A 349 14.73 -10.16 24.59
C ARG A 349 15.83 -9.28 23.97
N GLN A 350 16.52 -9.81 22.97
CA GLN A 350 17.59 -9.07 22.29
C GLN A 350 17.04 -7.90 21.48
N TRP A 351 15.93 -8.12 20.78
CA TRP A 351 15.22 -7.06 20.07
C TRP A 351 14.70 -5.98 21.02
N LEU A 352 14.08 -6.33 22.14
CA LEU A 352 13.66 -5.36 23.16
C LEU A 352 14.83 -4.57 23.72
N ALA A 353 15.98 -5.21 23.95
CA ALA A 353 17.18 -4.51 24.38
C ALA A 353 17.69 -3.55 23.29
N TYR A 354 17.67 -3.98 22.03
CA TYR A 354 17.98 -3.14 20.87
C TYR A 354 17.05 -1.94 20.79
N LEU A 355 15.73 -2.16 20.92
CA LEU A 355 14.72 -1.14 20.88
C LEU A 355 14.91 -0.07 21.98
N LYS A 356 15.23 -0.49 23.22
CA LYS A 356 15.53 0.40 24.34
C LYS A 356 16.82 1.19 24.15
N ALA A 357 17.79 0.65 23.42
CA ALA A 357 19.07 1.29 23.13
C ALA A 357 19.08 2.09 21.82
N ARG A 358 18.02 1.98 21.02
CA ARG A 358 17.89 2.69 19.73
C ARG A 358 17.85 4.19 19.97
N PRO A 359 18.72 4.97 19.29
CA PRO A 359 18.62 6.43 19.39
C PRO A 359 17.23 6.87 18.94
N SER A 360 16.52 7.55 19.81
CA SER A 360 15.25 8.18 19.46
C SER A 360 15.53 9.65 19.17
N ARG A 361 14.94 10.21 18.11
CA ARG A 361 14.88 11.65 18.00
C ARG A 361 14.02 12.14 19.16
N ALA A 362 14.60 12.97 20.03
CA ALA A 362 13.85 13.59 21.12
C ALA A 362 12.95 14.67 20.51
N PHE A 363 11.77 14.28 20.01
CA PHE A 363 10.72 15.23 19.69
C PHE A 363 9.98 15.54 21.00
N ASP A 364 9.66 16.80 21.21
CA ASP A 364 8.82 17.20 22.33
C ASP A 364 7.44 16.53 22.16
N GLU A 365 7.05 15.65 23.09
CA GLU A 365 5.87 14.79 23.00
C GLU A 365 4.57 15.57 22.70
N GLU A 366 4.54 16.86 23.05
CA GLU A 366 3.39 17.75 22.84
C GLU A 366 3.18 18.10 21.35
N PHE A 367 4.16 17.84 20.47
CA PHE A 367 4.22 18.47 19.16
C PHE A 367 4.22 17.55 17.94
N VAL A 368 4.47 16.26 18.09
CA VAL A 368 4.50 15.31 16.96
C VAL A 368 3.44 14.24 17.18
N ASN A 369 2.26 14.50 16.64
CA ASN A 369 1.14 13.55 16.66
C ASN A 369 1.06 12.77 15.36
N VAL A 370 0.52 11.56 15.42
CA VAL A 370 0.15 10.81 14.22
C VAL A 370 -0.89 11.60 13.44
N GLU A 371 -0.57 11.92 12.18
CA GLU A 371 -1.54 12.54 11.30
C GLU A 371 -2.66 11.54 11.01
N ARG A 372 -3.88 11.88 11.43
CA ARG A 372 -5.06 11.10 11.06
C ARG A 372 -5.42 11.37 9.61
N LEU A 373 -5.61 10.32 8.85
CA LEU A 373 -6.13 10.43 7.50
C LEU A 373 -7.56 10.97 7.55
N ARG A 374 -7.82 12.06 6.82
CA ARG A 374 -9.12 12.74 6.73
C ARG A 374 -9.68 12.56 5.33
N PHE A 375 -10.82 11.92 5.23
CA PHE A 375 -11.51 11.73 3.96
C PHE A 375 -12.37 12.97 3.62
N TYR A 376 -12.60 13.19 2.33
CA TYR A 376 -13.39 14.36 1.87
C TYR A 376 -14.83 14.38 2.37
N ASP A 377 -15.41 13.22 2.65
CA ASP A 377 -16.77 13.05 3.18
C ASP A 377 -16.84 13.11 4.71
N ASP A 378 -15.72 13.26 5.39
CA ASP A 378 -15.69 13.55 6.82
C ASP A 378 -16.21 14.97 7.08
N LYS A 379 -16.88 15.16 8.24
CA LYS A 379 -17.35 16.50 8.62
C LYS A 379 -16.18 17.48 8.63
N PRO A 380 -16.31 18.64 7.95
CA PRO A 380 -15.23 19.61 7.90
C PRO A 380 -14.94 20.14 9.31
N GLY A 381 -13.80 19.71 9.86
CA GLY A 381 -13.19 20.31 11.03
C GLY A 381 -12.23 21.41 10.58
N SER A 382 -12.15 22.50 11.33
CA SER A 382 -11.13 23.51 11.07
C SER A 382 -9.75 22.89 11.28
N GLU A 383 -8.85 22.97 10.30
CA GLU A 383 -7.44 22.55 10.43
C GLU A 383 -6.76 23.24 11.65
N LEU A 384 -7.23 24.43 12.00
CA LEU A 384 -6.72 25.15 13.16
C LEU A 384 -6.92 24.39 14.47
N LEU A 385 -7.85 23.43 14.54
CA LEU A 385 -8.02 22.57 15.73
C LEU A 385 -6.83 21.65 15.97
N ASP A 386 -6.02 21.39 14.95
CA ASP A 386 -4.80 20.61 15.05
C ASP A 386 -3.67 21.39 15.74
N ILE A 387 -3.84 22.71 15.92
CA ILE A 387 -2.98 23.53 16.75
C ILE A 387 -3.49 23.43 18.20
N GLY A 388 -2.80 22.64 19.04
CA GLY A 388 -3.25 22.32 20.40
C GLY A 388 -3.48 23.54 21.29
N LYS A 389 -2.60 24.56 21.21
CA LYS A 389 -2.64 25.75 22.06
C LYS A 389 -3.61 26.80 21.51
N LYS A 390 -4.67 27.13 22.26
CA LYS A 390 -5.71 28.07 21.83
C LYS A 390 -5.14 29.43 21.40
N GLU A 391 -4.23 29.98 22.18
CA GLU A 391 -3.62 31.28 21.93
C GLU A 391 -2.85 31.33 20.61
N ALA A 392 -2.14 30.25 20.27
CA ALA A 392 -1.50 30.13 18.96
C ALA A 392 -2.53 30.01 17.84
N ARG A 393 -3.62 29.26 18.03
CA ARG A 393 -4.72 29.17 17.06
C ARG A 393 -5.34 30.53 16.74
N ASP A 394 -5.60 31.33 17.78
CA ASP A 394 -6.19 32.67 17.62
C ASP A 394 -5.25 33.59 16.81
N LEU A 395 -3.93 33.50 17.03
CA LEU A 395 -2.92 34.24 16.27
C LEU A 395 -2.84 33.75 14.82
N VAL A 396 -2.88 32.43 14.58
CA VAL A 396 -2.88 31.87 13.22
C VAL A 396 -4.13 32.29 12.48
N HIS A 397 -5.29 32.23 13.12
CA HIS A 397 -6.55 32.69 12.54
C HIS A 397 -6.52 34.19 12.19
N LEU A 398 -5.98 35.03 13.09
CA LEU A 398 -5.79 36.45 12.79
C LEU A 398 -4.87 36.64 11.57
N GLY A 399 -3.79 35.88 11.48
CA GLY A 399 -2.90 35.87 10.32
C GLY A 399 -3.63 35.53 9.03
N GLU A 400 -4.49 34.51 9.04
CA GLU A 400 -5.32 34.13 7.88
C GLU A 400 -6.29 35.26 7.47
N LEU A 401 -6.93 35.93 8.42
CA LEU A 401 -7.77 37.08 8.16
C LEU A 401 -7.00 38.28 7.55
N LEU A 402 -5.74 38.44 7.96
CA LEU A 402 -4.84 39.46 7.39
C LEU A 402 -4.40 39.07 5.97
N GLN A 403 -4.07 37.81 5.72
CA GLN A 403 -3.78 37.30 4.38
C GLN A 403 -4.96 37.48 3.41
N ALA A 404 -6.18 37.18 3.86
CA ALA A 404 -7.41 37.37 3.08
C ALA A 404 -7.67 38.83 2.68
N ARG A 405 -6.96 39.78 3.31
CA ARG A 405 -6.99 41.23 3.02
C ARG A 405 -5.69 41.73 2.39
N ASP A 406 -4.87 40.83 1.81
CA ASP A 406 -3.57 41.11 1.22
C ASP A 406 -2.54 41.78 2.14
N ARG A 407 -2.76 41.70 3.47
CA ARG A 407 -1.88 42.28 4.48
C ARG A 407 -0.81 41.26 4.93
N TYR A 408 -0.08 40.72 4.00
CA TYR A 408 0.90 39.64 4.24
C TYR A 408 1.99 40.00 5.24
N GLY A 409 2.49 41.26 5.22
CA GLY A 409 3.47 41.69 6.22
C GLY A 409 2.95 41.66 7.67
N ALA A 410 1.71 42.03 7.88
CA ALA A 410 1.07 41.95 9.19
C ALA A 410 0.76 40.47 9.57
N ALA A 411 0.35 39.66 8.60
CA ALA A 411 0.14 38.22 8.80
C ALA A 411 1.42 37.52 9.27
N VAL A 412 2.59 37.82 8.67
CA VAL A 412 3.90 37.31 9.10
C VAL A 412 4.17 37.62 10.58
N VAL A 413 3.83 38.82 11.05
CA VAL A 413 4.03 39.20 12.47
C VAL A 413 3.19 38.31 13.39
N GLU A 414 1.92 38.06 13.05
CA GLU A 414 1.04 37.23 13.88
C GLU A 414 1.47 35.75 13.84
N TYR A 415 1.88 35.24 12.70
CA TYR A 415 2.43 33.87 12.59
C TYR A 415 3.74 33.72 13.37
N GLN A 416 4.61 34.72 13.37
CA GLN A 416 5.84 34.68 14.19
C GLN A 416 5.54 34.69 15.68
N LYS A 417 4.51 35.43 16.15
CA LYS A 417 4.03 35.35 17.53
C LYS A 417 3.50 33.95 17.85
N ALA A 418 2.68 33.36 16.97
CA ALA A 418 2.23 31.98 17.15
C ALA A 418 3.41 31.00 17.25
N ARG A 419 4.42 31.18 16.40
CA ARG A 419 5.64 30.37 16.39
C ARG A 419 6.43 30.43 17.71
N THR A 420 6.45 31.58 18.39
CA THR A 420 7.09 31.67 19.71
C THR A 420 6.34 30.88 20.79
N LEU A 421 5.05 30.57 20.57
CA LEU A 421 4.22 29.82 21.51
C LEU A 421 4.26 28.31 21.30
N ILE A 422 4.42 27.84 20.04
CA ILE A 422 4.31 26.43 19.69
C ILE A 422 5.55 25.88 18.93
N GLY A 423 6.57 26.70 18.70
CA GLY A 423 7.79 26.27 18.01
C GLY A 423 7.65 26.20 16.48
N ASP A 424 8.64 25.55 15.86
CA ASP A 424 8.84 25.50 14.41
C ASP A 424 8.24 24.26 13.73
N HIS A 425 7.61 23.36 14.47
CA HIS A 425 7.24 22.04 14.00
C HIS A 425 5.84 21.97 13.37
N ASN A 426 4.90 22.88 13.71
CA ASN A 426 3.52 22.77 13.26
C ASN A 426 3.39 23.11 11.76
N PRO A 427 2.99 22.13 10.87
CA PRO A 427 3.00 22.32 9.42
C PRO A 427 1.98 23.36 8.95
N ILE A 428 0.84 23.51 9.65
CA ILE A 428 -0.19 24.49 9.30
C ILE A 428 0.37 25.91 9.49
N LEU A 429 0.99 26.17 10.64
CA LEU A 429 1.63 27.46 10.92
C LEU A 429 2.74 27.76 9.92
N GLN A 430 3.64 26.79 9.68
CA GLN A 430 4.80 26.99 8.80
C GLN A 430 4.39 27.22 7.34
N THR A 431 3.39 26.51 6.84
CA THR A 431 2.88 26.72 5.46
C THR A 431 2.19 28.08 5.31
N ARG A 432 1.40 28.54 6.30
CA ARG A 432 0.80 29.89 6.27
C ARG A 432 1.86 30.98 6.30
N LEU A 433 2.88 30.83 7.15
CA LEU A 433 4.02 31.74 7.21
C LEU A 433 4.83 31.70 5.91
N GLY A 434 5.20 30.53 5.43
CA GLY A 434 5.95 30.33 4.18
C GLY A 434 5.25 30.96 2.98
N LYS A 435 3.93 30.75 2.83
CA LYS A 435 3.11 31.36 1.79
C LYS A 435 3.16 32.89 1.85
N SER A 436 3.03 33.48 3.05
CA SER A 436 3.11 34.94 3.22
C SER A 436 4.50 35.49 2.85
N LEU A 437 5.56 34.77 3.21
CA LEU A 437 6.94 35.15 2.87
C LEU A 437 7.20 35.08 1.37
N ILE A 438 6.65 34.06 0.67
CA ILE A 438 6.76 33.93 -0.80
C ILE A 438 6.10 35.14 -1.48
N VAL A 439 4.88 35.53 -1.06
CA VAL A 439 4.18 36.69 -1.62
C VAL A 439 4.97 37.99 -1.39
N LEU A 440 5.63 38.11 -0.24
CA LEU A 440 6.53 39.22 0.07
C LEU A 440 7.91 39.13 -0.61
N LYS A 441 8.15 38.13 -1.45
CA LYS A 441 9.42 37.85 -2.14
C LYS A 441 10.59 37.56 -1.18
N ARG A 442 10.31 37.17 0.07
CA ARG A 442 11.27 36.76 1.08
C ARG A 442 11.55 35.25 0.97
N TYR A 443 12.02 34.82 -0.23
CA TYR A 443 12.06 33.41 -0.61
C TYR A 443 12.98 32.57 0.26
N GLN A 444 14.18 33.08 0.63
CA GLN A 444 15.10 32.32 1.48
C GLN A 444 14.50 32.07 2.87
N GLU A 445 13.83 33.06 3.47
CA GLU A 445 13.17 32.89 4.74
C GLU A 445 12.00 31.89 4.65
N ALA A 446 11.29 31.85 3.51
CA ALA A 446 10.27 30.84 3.27
C ALA A 446 10.89 29.42 3.24
N VAL A 447 12.02 29.24 2.53
CA VAL A 447 12.74 27.96 2.51
C VAL A 447 13.14 27.54 3.92
N ASP A 448 13.75 28.44 4.69
CA ASP A 448 14.23 28.14 6.06
C ASP A 448 13.10 27.71 7.00
N VAL A 449 11.91 28.29 6.83
CA VAL A 449 10.71 27.95 7.60
C VAL A 449 10.13 26.61 7.18
N LEU A 450 10.02 26.37 5.86
CA LEU A 450 9.39 25.17 5.32
C LEU A 450 10.23 23.91 5.52
N VAL A 451 11.55 23.99 5.33
CA VAL A 451 12.47 22.88 5.56
C VAL A 451 12.37 22.37 7.00
N LYS A 452 12.33 23.27 7.99
CA LYS A 452 12.17 22.86 9.40
C LYS A 452 10.87 22.11 9.67
N SER A 453 9.80 22.43 8.95
CA SER A 453 8.54 21.69 9.07
C SER A 453 8.67 20.25 8.60
N LEU A 454 9.46 19.99 7.56
CA LEU A 454 9.67 18.65 7.01
C LEU A 454 10.42 17.71 7.96
N ASP A 455 11.24 18.25 8.86
CA ASP A 455 11.90 17.45 9.92
C ASP A 455 10.90 16.72 10.83
N TYR A 456 9.68 17.24 10.93
CA TYR A 456 8.61 16.71 11.78
C TYR A 456 7.47 16.06 11.00
N TYR A 457 7.10 16.64 9.84
CA TYR A 457 5.99 16.22 8.99
C TYR A 457 6.43 16.08 7.53
N PRO A 458 7.21 15.03 7.20
CA PRO A 458 7.74 14.82 5.86
C PRO A 458 6.68 14.44 4.82
N ASN A 459 5.44 14.19 5.23
CA ASN A 459 4.33 13.83 4.33
C ASN A 459 3.31 14.95 4.16
N TYR A 460 3.69 16.22 4.42
CA TYR A 460 2.77 17.35 4.32
C TYR A 460 2.88 18.02 2.94
N PHE A 461 1.90 17.79 2.07
CA PHE A 461 1.88 18.24 0.68
C PHE A 461 2.19 19.73 0.51
N GLU A 462 1.47 20.61 1.25
CA GLU A 462 1.58 22.07 1.08
C GLU A 462 3.00 22.57 1.40
N THR A 463 3.71 21.90 2.29
CA THR A 463 5.09 22.27 2.62
C THR A 463 5.99 22.08 1.40
N TYR A 464 5.91 20.92 0.74
CA TYR A 464 6.71 20.64 -0.45
C TYR A 464 6.32 21.53 -1.63
N ALA A 465 5.04 21.75 -1.87
CA ALA A 465 4.57 22.59 -2.97
C ALA A 465 5.08 24.05 -2.83
N LEU A 466 5.00 24.62 -1.62
CA LEU A 466 5.50 25.96 -1.33
C LEU A 466 7.04 26.01 -1.31
N LEU A 467 7.71 24.98 -0.81
CA LEU A 467 9.17 24.87 -0.84
C LEU A 467 9.68 24.87 -2.28
N GLY A 468 9.08 24.05 -3.15
CA GLY A 468 9.42 24.02 -4.57
C GLY A 468 9.21 25.37 -5.25
N GLU A 469 8.12 26.08 -4.94
CA GLU A 469 7.89 27.45 -5.45
C GLU A 469 8.97 28.42 -4.96
N ALA A 470 9.32 28.42 -3.68
CA ALA A 470 10.31 29.32 -3.12
C ALA A 470 11.73 29.04 -3.70
N LEU A 471 12.11 27.78 -3.82
CA LEU A 471 13.38 27.35 -4.42
C LEU A 471 13.47 27.73 -5.89
N TRP A 472 12.39 27.56 -6.67
CA TRP A 472 12.29 28.00 -8.05
C TRP A 472 12.52 29.51 -8.18
N MET A 473 11.90 30.31 -7.32
CA MET A 473 12.06 31.77 -7.32
C MET A 473 13.47 32.21 -6.89
N LEU A 474 14.22 31.39 -6.17
CA LEU A 474 15.64 31.59 -5.84
C LEU A 474 16.59 31.14 -6.97
N GLY A 475 16.09 30.46 -8.00
CA GLY A 475 16.91 29.88 -9.07
C GLY A 475 17.58 28.54 -8.67
N ARG A 476 17.19 27.92 -7.55
CA ARG A 476 17.66 26.62 -7.06
C ARG A 476 16.86 25.51 -7.74
N LYS A 477 17.11 25.33 -9.03
CA LYS A 477 16.24 24.57 -9.93
C LYS A 477 16.13 23.09 -9.58
N GLU A 478 17.26 22.42 -9.32
CA GLU A 478 17.30 20.99 -9.02
C GLU A 478 16.55 20.67 -7.73
N GLU A 479 16.74 21.50 -6.70
CA GLU A 479 16.05 21.35 -5.42
C GLU A 479 14.55 21.69 -5.54
N ALA A 480 14.20 22.63 -6.42
CA ALA A 480 12.79 22.94 -6.70
C ALA A 480 12.08 21.77 -7.38
N GLU A 481 12.76 21.13 -8.36
CA GLU A 481 12.23 19.92 -9.02
C GLU A 481 12.00 18.80 -8.02
N GLU A 482 12.98 18.50 -7.17
CA GLU A 482 12.87 17.47 -6.14
C GLU A 482 11.69 17.73 -5.20
N ALA A 483 11.58 18.92 -4.65
CA ALA A 483 10.47 19.28 -3.76
C ALA A 483 9.10 19.19 -4.44
N LEU A 484 8.99 19.59 -5.72
CA LEU A 484 7.74 19.50 -6.46
C LEU A 484 7.35 18.05 -6.80
N VAL A 485 8.33 17.20 -7.09
CA VAL A 485 8.12 15.76 -7.32
C VAL A 485 7.67 15.08 -6.02
N ASP A 486 8.27 15.43 -4.88
CA ASP A 486 7.84 14.96 -3.57
C ASP A 486 6.40 15.40 -3.23
N ALA A 487 6.04 16.65 -3.56
CA ALA A 487 4.65 17.11 -3.44
C ALA A 487 3.69 16.21 -4.23
N LEU A 488 4.01 15.87 -5.49
CA LEU A 488 3.20 14.99 -6.32
C LEU A 488 3.15 13.54 -5.80
N GLY A 489 4.16 13.12 -5.05
CA GLY A 489 4.18 11.84 -4.34
C GLY A 489 3.16 11.76 -3.20
N ILE A 490 2.60 12.90 -2.79
CA ILE A 490 1.58 13.00 -1.73
C ILE A 490 0.21 13.35 -2.32
N ASN A 491 0.14 14.43 -3.10
CA ASN A 491 -1.10 14.89 -3.74
C ASN A 491 -0.83 15.39 -5.17
N PRO A 492 -1.05 14.57 -6.20
CA PRO A 492 -0.86 14.97 -7.59
C PRO A 492 -2.05 15.73 -8.20
N PHE A 493 -3.08 16.08 -7.41
CA PHE A 493 -4.29 16.74 -7.91
C PHE A 493 -4.28 18.27 -7.76
N ASP A 494 -3.20 18.85 -7.23
CA ASP A 494 -2.99 20.30 -7.25
C ASP A 494 -2.29 20.67 -8.58
N PRO A 495 -2.82 21.66 -9.34
CA PRO A 495 -2.21 22.06 -10.62
C PRO A 495 -0.86 22.77 -10.47
N LYS A 496 -0.60 23.44 -9.34
CA LYS A 496 0.56 24.33 -9.17
C LYS A 496 1.92 23.60 -9.28
N PRO A 497 2.15 22.45 -8.63
CA PRO A 497 3.39 21.70 -8.82
C PRO A 497 3.61 21.31 -10.27
N HIS A 498 2.57 20.86 -10.99
CA HIS A 498 2.69 20.52 -12.42
C HIS A 498 3.04 21.73 -13.29
N GLU A 499 2.46 22.91 -13.02
CA GLU A 499 2.76 24.15 -13.73
C GLU A 499 4.22 24.57 -13.54
N LEU A 500 4.74 24.46 -12.32
CA LEU A 500 6.14 24.80 -12.02
C LEU A 500 7.11 23.78 -12.63
N LEU A 501 6.82 22.49 -12.54
CA LEU A 501 7.60 21.44 -13.19
C LEU A 501 7.63 21.62 -14.71
N ALA A 502 6.51 22.00 -15.33
CA ALA A 502 6.49 22.30 -16.76
C ALA A 502 7.46 23.42 -17.14
N GLN A 503 7.56 24.48 -16.31
CA GLN A 503 8.51 25.57 -16.54
C GLN A 503 9.96 25.13 -16.34
N ILE A 504 10.24 24.30 -15.34
CA ILE A 504 11.57 23.72 -15.08
C ILE A 504 11.99 22.88 -16.28
N TYR A 505 11.15 21.92 -16.71
CA TYR A 505 11.42 21.01 -17.81
C TYR A 505 11.62 21.74 -19.15
N GLU A 506 10.84 22.80 -19.40
CA GLU A 506 10.98 23.61 -20.60
C GLU A 506 12.34 24.32 -20.65
N ARG A 507 12.81 24.89 -19.53
CA ARG A 507 14.12 25.52 -19.44
C ARG A 507 15.27 24.53 -19.64
N ASP A 508 15.06 23.26 -19.32
CA ASP A 508 16.05 22.19 -19.50
C ASP A 508 15.98 21.51 -20.86
N GLY A 509 15.05 21.93 -21.72
CA GLY A 509 14.82 21.28 -23.02
C GLY A 509 14.18 19.89 -22.92
N ARG A 510 13.62 19.52 -21.75
CA ARG A 510 12.88 18.26 -21.52
C ARG A 510 11.44 18.41 -22.02
N VAL A 511 11.27 18.50 -23.33
CA VAL A 511 10.01 18.91 -23.99
C VAL A 511 8.86 17.97 -23.65
N GLU A 512 9.07 16.66 -23.71
CA GLU A 512 8.03 15.66 -23.42
C GLU A 512 7.52 15.76 -21.98
N GLN A 513 8.41 15.92 -21.00
CA GLN A 513 8.08 16.08 -19.59
C GLN A 513 7.34 17.40 -19.35
N ALA A 514 7.75 18.48 -20.02
CA ALA A 514 7.06 19.76 -19.95
C ALA A 514 5.63 19.69 -20.50
N GLU A 515 5.42 19.03 -21.63
CA GLU A 515 4.09 18.84 -22.22
C GLU A 515 3.20 17.95 -21.35
N GLN A 516 3.76 16.87 -20.81
CA GLN A 516 3.06 16.00 -19.86
C GLN A 516 2.61 16.78 -18.63
N SER A 517 3.49 17.55 -18.01
CA SER A 517 3.19 18.36 -16.83
C SER A 517 2.10 19.41 -17.13
N ARG A 518 2.16 20.09 -18.27
CA ARG A 518 1.08 21.01 -18.71
C ARG A 518 -0.25 20.29 -18.91
N ARG A 519 -0.22 19.08 -19.47
CA ARG A 519 -1.44 18.26 -19.63
C ARG A 519 -2.05 17.92 -18.28
N PHE A 520 -1.23 17.51 -17.32
CA PHE A 520 -1.68 17.18 -15.98
C PHE A 520 -2.22 18.40 -15.23
N ALA A 521 -1.52 19.54 -15.27
CA ALA A 521 -2.04 20.79 -14.70
C ALA A 521 -3.45 21.13 -15.21
N ARG A 522 -3.68 21.01 -16.54
CA ARG A 522 -5.01 21.23 -17.13
C ARG A 522 -6.05 20.17 -16.73
N MET A 523 -5.63 18.93 -16.54
CA MET A 523 -6.50 17.80 -16.18
C MET A 523 -7.02 17.95 -14.76
N VAL A 524 -6.16 18.29 -13.83
CA VAL A 524 -6.51 18.39 -12.40
C VAL A 524 -7.12 19.75 -12.04
N GLY A 525 -6.80 20.83 -12.76
CA GLY A 525 -7.32 22.19 -12.55
C GLY A 525 -8.75 22.42 -13.05
N ARG A 526 -9.34 21.47 -13.76
CA ARG A 526 -10.75 21.47 -14.19
C ARG A 526 -11.62 20.81 -13.12
#